data_641f129fe2243d54a29149835621d743
#
_entry.id   641f129fe2243d54a29149835621d743
#
_cell.length_a   1.000
_cell.length_b   1.000
_cell.length_c   1.000
_cell.angle_alpha   90.00
_cell.angle_beta   90.00
_cell.angle_gamma   90.00
#
_symmetry.space_group_name_H-M   'P 1'
#
loop_
_entity.id
_entity.type
_entity.pdbx_description
1 polymer ?
#
loop_
_entity_poly.entity_id
_entity_poly.type
_entity_poly.pdbx_seq_one_letter_code
_entity_poly.pdbx_strand_id
1 'polypeptide(L)'
;GALKEFKNYSEFAGVLQHEISHVKLRHSLKNILSSVSTYLLVSVFLGDASGLIAVLADQGSFLLRQSYSREYELDADNAAFEALVKSKVDPRGLVGFFQSLLDKSNSKLEKNLEWISTHPATQHRIDNILKRYEKEISQELRASLVMNNPEFKNWKSKYYSKGKQTQ
;
A
#
# COMPACT_ATOMS: atom_id res chain seq x y z
N GLY A 1 -2.87 11.82 -11.35
CA GLY A 1 -2.51 10.45 -11.01
C GLY A 1 -1.55 10.38 -9.84
N ALA A 2 -1.48 9.24 -9.16
CA ALA A 2 -0.74 9.01 -7.91
C ALA A 2 0.75 9.43 -7.92
N LEU A 3 1.40 9.42 -9.09
CA LEU A 3 2.81 9.82 -9.23
C LEU A 3 3.13 11.26 -8.80
N LYS A 4 2.13 12.16 -8.79
CA LYS A 4 2.32 13.55 -8.30
C LYS A 4 2.57 13.59 -6.80
N GLU A 5 2.03 12.63 -6.08
CA GLU A 5 2.04 12.59 -4.62
C GLU A 5 3.42 12.27 -4.03
N PHE A 6 4.27 11.54 -4.78
CA PHE A 6 5.58 11.15 -4.29
C PHE A 6 6.56 12.33 -4.34
N LYS A 7 7.16 12.66 -3.19
CA LYS A 7 8.16 13.74 -3.08
C LYS A 7 9.53 13.31 -3.58
N ASN A 8 9.88 12.03 -3.38
CA ASN A 8 11.19 11.48 -3.72
C ASN A 8 11.11 10.03 -4.23
N TYR A 9 12.25 9.48 -4.65
CA TYR A 9 12.36 8.11 -5.15
C TYR A 9 12.00 7.06 -4.11
N SER A 10 12.42 7.25 -2.88
CA SER A 10 12.19 6.29 -1.79
C SER A 10 10.70 6.16 -1.45
N GLU A 11 9.93 7.26 -1.49
CA GLU A 11 8.46 7.20 -1.32
C GLU A 11 7.81 6.37 -2.43
N PHE A 12 8.20 6.61 -3.69
CA PHE A 12 7.69 5.84 -4.83
C PHE A 12 8.05 4.36 -4.72
N ALA A 13 9.34 4.07 -4.48
CA ALA A 13 9.82 2.70 -4.34
C ALA A 13 9.18 1.98 -3.14
N GLY A 14 8.95 2.71 -2.04
CA GLY A 14 8.30 2.21 -0.85
C GLY A 14 6.88 1.75 -1.13
N VAL A 15 6.06 2.61 -1.72
CA VAL A 15 4.67 2.26 -2.07
C VAL A 15 4.64 1.14 -3.10
N LEU A 16 5.48 1.19 -4.14
CA LEU A 16 5.55 0.12 -5.14
C LEU A 16 5.91 -1.23 -4.49
N GLN A 17 6.88 -1.23 -3.57
CA GLN A 17 7.28 -2.46 -2.88
C GLN A 17 6.20 -2.97 -1.92
N HIS A 18 5.44 -2.08 -1.28
CA HIS A 18 4.28 -2.42 -0.48
C HIS A 18 3.20 -3.13 -1.32
N GLU A 19 2.85 -2.60 -2.49
CA GLU A 19 1.91 -3.24 -3.43
C GLU A 19 2.42 -4.62 -3.92
N ILE A 20 3.71 -4.70 -4.28
CA ILE A 20 4.34 -5.98 -4.64
C ILE A 20 4.25 -6.99 -3.49
N SER A 21 4.37 -6.53 -2.24
CA SER A 21 4.26 -7.39 -1.06
C SER A 21 2.86 -7.95 -0.88
N HIS A 22 1.81 -7.17 -1.13
CA HIS A 22 0.44 -7.69 -1.15
C HIS A 22 0.26 -8.82 -2.17
N VAL A 23 0.84 -8.67 -3.36
CA VAL A 23 0.80 -9.72 -4.40
C VAL A 23 1.57 -10.96 -3.96
N LYS A 24 2.81 -10.81 -3.48
CA LYS A 24 3.67 -11.91 -3.03
C LYS A 24 3.06 -12.70 -1.87
N LEU A 25 2.46 -12.02 -0.91
CA LEU A 25 1.81 -12.61 0.25
C LEU A 25 0.38 -13.08 -0.04
N ARG A 26 -0.10 -12.87 -1.28
CA ARG A 26 -1.42 -13.29 -1.78
C ARG A 26 -2.57 -12.71 -0.94
N HIS A 27 -2.45 -11.48 -0.46
CA HIS A 27 -3.45 -10.88 0.43
C HIS A 27 -4.82 -10.76 -0.23
N SER A 28 -4.89 -10.38 -1.51
CA SER A 28 -6.15 -10.35 -2.27
C SER A 28 -6.82 -11.71 -2.32
N LEU A 29 -6.06 -12.78 -2.58
CA LEU A 29 -6.60 -14.14 -2.62
C LEU A 29 -7.08 -14.59 -1.25
N LYS A 30 -6.33 -14.29 -0.17
CA LYS A 30 -6.73 -14.60 1.21
C LYS A 30 -8.01 -13.87 1.60
N ASN A 31 -8.18 -12.60 1.22
CA ASN A 31 -9.42 -11.84 1.44
C ASN A 31 -10.61 -12.48 0.73
N ILE A 32 -10.45 -12.85 -0.54
CA ILE A 32 -11.50 -13.52 -1.32
C ILE A 32 -11.89 -14.85 -0.66
N LEU A 33 -10.92 -15.69 -0.31
CA LEU A 33 -11.18 -16.97 0.33
C LEU A 33 -11.86 -16.82 1.70
N SER A 34 -11.44 -15.84 2.50
CA SER A 34 -12.07 -15.54 3.79
C SER A 34 -13.52 -15.13 3.62
N SER A 35 -13.81 -14.24 2.67
CA SER A 35 -15.16 -13.79 2.37
C SER A 35 -16.06 -14.94 1.89
N VAL A 36 -15.57 -15.76 0.95
CA VAL A 36 -16.29 -16.93 0.45
C VAL A 36 -16.54 -17.95 1.56
N SER A 37 -15.55 -18.24 2.41
CA SER A 37 -15.69 -19.18 3.52
C SER A 37 -16.73 -18.70 4.53
N THR A 38 -16.73 -17.43 4.90
CA THR A 38 -17.72 -16.84 5.81
C THR A 38 -19.12 -16.96 5.21
N TYR A 39 -19.25 -16.67 3.92
CA TYR A 39 -20.54 -16.76 3.24
C TYR A 39 -21.05 -18.21 3.16
N LEU A 40 -20.19 -19.17 2.84
CA LEU A 40 -20.54 -20.59 2.85
C LEU A 40 -21.05 -21.06 4.21
N LEU A 41 -20.36 -20.66 5.29
CA LEU A 41 -20.82 -20.99 6.65
C LEU A 41 -22.21 -20.42 6.93
N VAL A 42 -22.44 -19.16 6.60
CA VAL A 42 -23.76 -18.51 6.79
C VAL A 42 -24.84 -19.19 5.95
N SER A 43 -24.55 -19.51 4.69
CA SER A 43 -25.50 -20.20 3.78
C SER A 43 -25.89 -21.57 4.29
N VAL A 44 -24.96 -22.35 4.83
CA VAL A 44 -25.23 -23.66 5.43
C VAL A 44 -26.11 -23.50 6.68
N PHE A 45 -25.84 -22.50 7.52
CA PHE A 45 -26.62 -22.24 8.73
C PHE A 45 -28.05 -21.80 8.45
N LEU A 46 -28.25 -21.00 7.40
CA LEU A 46 -29.56 -20.49 6.98
C LEU A 46 -30.31 -21.42 6.04
N GLY A 47 -29.70 -22.51 5.58
CA GLY A 47 -30.30 -23.46 4.64
C GLY A 47 -30.52 -22.92 3.21
N ASP A 48 -29.90 -21.78 2.87
CA ASP A 48 -30.04 -21.13 1.56
C ASP A 48 -28.69 -21.05 0.82
N ALA A 49 -28.47 -22.00 -0.09
CA ALA A 49 -27.29 -22.01 -0.95
C ALA A 49 -27.47 -21.18 -2.25
N SER A 50 -28.70 -20.71 -2.55
CA SER A 50 -28.98 -19.99 -3.81
C SER A 50 -28.34 -18.59 -3.86
N GLY A 51 -28.19 -17.97 -2.69
CA GLY A 51 -27.52 -16.68 -2.55
C GLY A 51 -26.02 -16.71 -2.85
N LEU A 52 -25.34 -17.85 -2.75
CA LEU A 52 -23.88 -17.96 -2.99
C LEU A 52 -23.50 -17.56 -4.42
N ILE A 53 -24.26 -18.03 -5.42
CA ILE A 53 -23.99 -17.72 -6.83
C ILE A 53 -24.25 -16.24 -7.12
N ALA A 54 -25.32 -15.67 -6.56
CA ALA A 54 -25.64 -14.25 -6.70
C ALA A 54 -24.53 -13.36 -6.09
N VAL A 55 -24.01 -13.72 -4.91
CA VAL A 55 -22.92 -12.97 -4.25
C VAL A 55 -21.61 -13.10 -5.01
N LEU A 56 -21.26 -14.26 -5.53
CA LEU A 56 -20.07 -14.43 -6.36
C LEU A 56 -20.15 -13.65 -7.66
N ALA A 57 -21.35 -13.53 -8.26
CA ALA A 57 -21.57 -12.77 -9.49
C ALA A 57 -21.56 -11.25 -9.26
N ASP A 58 -22.15 -10.77 -8.16
CA ASP A 58 -22.31 -9.33 -7.86
C ASP A 58 -21.08 -8.75 -7.11
N GLN A 59 -20.39 -9.56 -6.34
CA GLN A 59 -19.37 -9.12 -5.40
C GLN A 59 -17.93 -9.12 -5.96
N GLY A 60 -17.70 -9.53 -7.19
CA GLY A 60 -16.35 -9.52 -7.78
C GLY A 60 -15.69 -8.13 -7.69
N SER A 61 -16.47 -7.07 -7.95
CA SER A 61 -16.01 -5.68 -7.82
C SER A 61 -15.93 -5.21 -6.37
N PHE A 62 -16.77 -5.71 -5.48
CA PHE A 62 -16.73 -5.40 -4.05
C PHE A 62 -15.51 -6.02 -3.35
N LEU A 63 -15.19 -7.27 -3.65
CA LEU A 63 -14.02 -7.96 -3.11
C LEU A 63 -12.70 -7.29 -3.52
N LEU A 64 -12.65 -6.69 -4.72
CA LEU A 64 -11.49 -5.92 -5.19
C LEU A 64 -11.38 -4.54 -4.54
N ARG A 65 -12.47 -4.01 -3.97
CA ARG A 65 -12.50 -2.68 -3.30
C ARG A 65 -12.40 -2.77 -1.78
N GLN A 66 -12.38 -3.97 -1.22
CA GLN A 66 -12.31 -4.16 0.23
C GLN A 66 -10.92 -3.75 0.73
N SER A 67 -10.89 -2.93 1.78
CA SER A 67 -9.63 -2.60 2.46
C SER A 67 -8.99 -3.85 3.05
N TYR A 68 -7.68 -3.93 2.99
CA TYR A 68 -6.94 -4.99 3.65
C TYR A 68 -7.06 -4.89 5.18
N SER A 69 -6.98 -6.04 5.85
CA SER A 69 -6.93 -6.05 7.31
C SER A 69 -5.67 -5.33 7.80
N ARG A 70 -5.72 -4.80 9.04
CA ARG A 70 -4.54 -4.16 9.65
C ARG A 70 -3.34 -5.09 9.72
N GLU A 71 -3.58 -6.38 9.88
CA GLU A 71 -2.55 -7.41 9.89
C GLU A 71 -1.88 -7.55 8.52
N TYR A 72 -2.67 -7.63 7.43
CA TYR A 72 -2.13 -7.69 6.06
C TYR A 72 -1.38 -6.42 5.67
N GLU A 73 -1.81 -5.26 6.15
CA GLU A 73 -1.07 -4.01 5.96
C GLU A 73 0.29 -4.03 6.65
N LEU A 74 0.36 -4.52 7.89
CA LEU A 74 1.62 -4.68 8.62
C LEU A 74 2.54 -5.72 7.98
N ASP A 75 2.00 -6.83 7.50
CA ASP A 75 2.75 -7.85 6.79
C ASP A 75 3.34 -7.29 5.49
N ALA A 76 2.56 -6.52 4.73
CA ALA A 76 3.03 -5.87 3.52
C ALA A 76 4.11 -4.81 3.81
N ASP A 77 3.94 -4.01 4.86
CA ASP A 77 4.94 -3.03 5.30
C ASP A 77 6.25 -3.69 5.73
N ASN A 78 6.17 -4.77 6.48
CA ASN A 78 7.32 -5.52 6.94
C ASN A 78 8.09 -6.15 5.77
N ALA A 79 7.40 -6.77 4.83
CA ALA A 79 8.01 -7.33 3.63
C ALA A 79 8.59 -6.24 2.71
N ALA A 80 7.92 -5.10 2.59
CA ALA A 80 8.42 -3.95 1.86
C ALA A 80 9.68 -3.37 2.50
N PHE A 81 9.70 -3.23 3.83
CA PHE A 81 10.87 -2.77 4.58
C PHE A 81 12.11 -3.63 4.27
N GLU A 82 12.01 -4.96 4.36
CA GLU A 82 13.10 -5.89 4.07
C GLU A 82 13.60 -5.78 2.62
N ALA A 83 12.67 -5.70 1.67
CA ALA A 83 12.99 -5.60 0.26
C ALA A 83 13.67 -4.26 -0.07
N LEU A 84 13.23 -3.15 0.52
CA LEU A 84 13.83 -1.83 0.35
C LEU A 84 15.26 -1.81 0.89
N VAL A 85 15.47 -2.30 2.12
CA VAL A 85 16.79 -2.39 2.74
C VAL A 85 17.73 -3.23 1.89
N LYS A 86 17.28 -4.40 1.42
CA LYS A 86 18.05 -5.27 0.53
C LYS A 86 18.44 -4.58 -0.77
N SER A 87 17.57 -3.72 -1.29
CA SER A 87 17.79 -2.94 -2.51
C SER A 87 18.53 -1.62 -2.27
N LYS A 88 19.01 -1.37 -1.04
CA LYS A 88 19.66 -0.13 -0.60
C LYS A 88 18.80 1.12 -0.80
N VAL A 89 17.48 0.98 -0.72
CA VAL A 89 16.54 2.10 -0.70
C VAL A 89 16.12 2.38 0.73
N ASP A 90 16.04 3.65 1.11
CA ASP A 90 15.68 4.04 2.47
C ASP A 90 14.20 3.72 2.76
N PRO A 91 13.88 2.82 3.70
CA PRO A 91 12.49 2.44 3.99
C PRO A 91 11.68 3.57 4.63
N ARG A 92 12.31 4.65 5.11
CA ARG A 92 11.62 5.84 5.62
C ARG A 92 10.86 6.60 4.54
N GLY A 93 11.05 6.26 3.26
CA GLY A 93 10.18 6.75 2.18
C GLY A 93 8.71 6.37 2.41
N LEU A 94 8.41 5.14 2.88
CA LEU A 94 7.06 4.75 3.28
C LEU A 94 6.50 5.64 4.39
N VAL A 95 7.32 5.96 5.38
CA VAL A 95 6.95 6.86 6.49
C VAL A 95 6.57 8.25 5.94
N GLY A 96 7.41 8.81 5.07
CA GLY A 96 7.15 10.13 4.46
C GLY A 96 5.85 10.15 3.67
N PHE A 97 5.57 9.08 2.92
CA PHE A 97 4.33 8.94 2.18
C PHE A 97 3.12 8.84 3.12
N PHE A 98 3.14 7.95 4.12
CA PHE A 98 2.05 7.79 5.08
C PHE A 98 1.77 9.08 5.87
N GLN A 99 2.81 9.79 6.29
CA GLN A 99 2.64 11.07 6.97
C GLN A 99 1.94 12.09 6.08
N SER A 100 2.32 12.17 4.80
CA SER A 100 1.66 13.05 3.83
C SER A 100 0.18 12.72 3.65
N LEU A 101 -0.20 11.44 3.73
CA LEU A 101 -1.59 11.01 3.65
C LEU A 101 -2.38 11.39 4.92
N LEU A 102 -1.81 11.21 6.10
CA LEU A 102 -2.43 11.60 7.37
C LEU A 102 -2.65 13.11 7.44
N ASP A 103 -1.66 13.91 7.03
CA ASP A 103 -1.75 15.36 7.00
C ASP A 103 -2.89 15.84 6.07
N LYS A 104 -3.03 15.23 4.90
CA LYS A 104 -4.09 15.53 3.94
C LYS A 104 -5.48 15.10 4.45
N SER A 105 -5.57 13.93 5.07
CA SER A 105 -6.81 13.44 5.67
C SER A 105 -7.34 14.39 6.74
N ASN A 106 -6.46 14.98 7.54
CA ASN A 106 -6.80 15.94 8.58
C ASN A 106 -7.23 17.31 8.04
N SER A 107 -6.79 17.68 6.84
CA SER A 107 -7.03 19.03 6.27
C SER A 107 -8.38 19.22 5.58
N LYS A 108 -9.27 18.23 5.52
CA LYS A 108 -10.56 18.23 4.81
C LYS A 108 -10.50 18.63 3.30
N LEU A 109 -9.32 18.83 2.74
CA LEU A 109 -9.13 19.43 1.42
C LEU A 109 -9.16 18.43 0.25
N GLU A 110 -8.94 17.15 0.50
CA GLU A 110 -9.00 16.14 -0.57
C GLU A 110 -9.63 14.83 -0.08
N LYS A 111 -10.93 14.65 -0.41
CA LYS A 111 -11.69 13.43 -0.11
C LYS A 111 -11.38 12.25 -1.04
N ASN A 112 -10.48 12.40 -2.02
CA ASN A 112 -10.32 11.45 -3.13
C ASN A 112 -8.96 10.74 -3.14
N LEU A 113 -8.48 10.30 -1.99
CA LEU A 113 -7.34 9.39 -1.99
C LEU A 113 -7.87 7.94 -1.96
N GLU A 114 -8.18 7.42 -3.14
CA GLU A 114 -8.62 6.04 -3.35
C GLU A 114 -7.67 5.03 -2.65
N TRP A 115 -6.37 5.35 -2.62
CA TRP A 115 -5.38 4.55 -1.92
C TRP A 115 -5.61 4.47 -0.40
N ILE A 116 -6.04 5.56 0.25
CA ILE A 116 -6.34 5.56 1.70
C ILE A 116 -7.53 4.66 2.03
N SER A 117 -8.51 4.55 1.14
CA SER A 117 -9.68 3.71 1.38
C SER A 117 -9.37 2.22 1.34
N THR A 118 -8.37 1.80 0.57
CA THR A 118 -7.93 0.40 0.46
C THR A 118 -6.77 0.08 1.38
N HIS A 119 -5.89 1.05 1.66
CA HIS A 119 -4.68 0.94 2.48
C HIS A 119 -4.63 2.04 3.55
N PRO A 120 -5.36 1.92 4.66
CA PRO A 120 -5.39 2.97 5.67
C PRO A 120 -4.01 3.28 6.23
N ALA A 121 -3.57 4.53 6.08
CA ALA A 121 -2.38 5.02 6.77
C ALA A 121 -2.71 5.21 8.25
N THR A 122 -1.92 4.63 9.12
CA THR A 122 -2.09 4.76 10.57
C THR A 122 -0.76 5.14 11.23
N GLN A 123 -0.84 5.84 12.35
CA GLN A 123 0.36 6.16 13.13
C GLN A 123 1.11 4.88 13.54
N HIS A 124 0.38 3.82 13.87
CA HIS A 124 0.97 2.54 14.24
C HIS A 124 1.87 1.95 13.13
N ARG A 125 1.50 2.08 11.85
CA ARG A 125 2.32 1.62 10.71
C ARG A 125 3.61 2.44 10.61
N ILE A 126 3.50 3.75 10.76
CA ILE A 126 4.65 4.67 10.79
C ILE A 126 5.61 4.28 11.91
N ASP A 127 5.08 4.13 13.13
CA ASP A 127 5.87 3.80 14.32
C ASP A 127 6.57 2.44 14.18
N ASN A 128 5.90 1.46 13.59
CA ASN A 128 6.48 0.14 13.32
C ASN A 128 7.70 0.23 12.39
N ILE A 129 7.59 0.97 11.28
CA ILE A 129 8.70 1.14 10.33
C ILE A 129 9.87 1.89 11.00
N LEU A 130 9.59 2.96 11.73
CA LEU A 130 10.62 3.73 12.42
C LEU A 130 11.32 2.91 13.51
N LYS A 131 10.57 2.15 14.31
CA LYS A 131 11.12 1.25 15.33
C LYS A 131 12.04 0.19 14.72
N ARG A 132 11.63 -0.42 13.61
CA ARG A 132 12.45 -1.38 12.88
C ARG A 132 13.71 -0.71 12.33
N TYR A 133 13.57 0.48 11.73
CA TYR A 133 14.68 1.24 11.20
C TYR A 133 15.75 1.51 12.29
N GLU A 134 15.33 1.97 13.45
CA GLU A 134 16.27 2.24 14.55
C GLU A 134 16.92 0.97 15.12
N LYS A 135 16.20 -0.12 15.20
CA LYS A 135 16.67 -1.37 15.79
C LYS A 135 17.52 -2.21 14.83
N GLU A 136 17.16 -2.26 13.54
CA GLU A 136 17.71 -3.24 12.60
C GLU A 136 18.75 -2.66 11.64
N ILE A 137 18.78 -1.33 11.46
CA ILE A 137 19.66 -0.68 10.47
C ILE A 137 20.87 -0.05 11.16
N SER A 138 22.07 -0.61 10.93
CA SER A 138 23.31 -0.06 11.47
C SER A 138 23.65 1.30 10.85
N GLN A 139 24.54 2.05 11.50
CA GLN A 139 24.92 3.38 11.02
C GLN A 139 25.61 3.33 9.65
N GLU A 140 26.41 2.31 9.39
CA GLU A 140 27.08 2.07 8.11
C GLU A 140 26.04 1.77 7.01
N LEU A 141 25.04 0.95 7.32
CA LEU A 141 23.97 0.63 6.38
C LEU A 141 23.11 1.87 6.08
N ARG A 142 22.77 2.69 7.11
CA ARG A 142 22.04 3.96 6.93
C ARG A 142 22.74 4.88 5.94
N ALA A 143 24.06 4.98 5.99
CA ALA A 143 24.84 5.81 5.09
C ALA A 143 24.82 5.32 3.62
N SER A 144 24.49 4.04 3.39
CA SER A 144 24.39 3.43 2.05
C SER A 144 22.98 3.48 1.46
N LEU A 145 21.97 3.84 2.24
CA LEU A 145 20.58 3.86 1.79
C LEU A 145 20.27 5.10 0.95
N VAL A 146 19.56 4.89 -0.16
CA VAL A 146 19.23 5.95 -1.13
C VAL A 146 17.81 6.45 -0.88
N MET A 147 17.68 7.76 -0.59
CA MET A 147 16.41 8.47 -0.49
C MET A 147 15.99 9.08 -1.82
N ASN A 148 16.94 9.65 -2.55
CA ASN A 148 16.74 10.35 -3.82
C ASN A 148 17.51 9.69 -4.94
N ASN A 149 16.90 9.63 -6.14
CA ASN A 149 17.53 9.15 -7.35
C ASN A 149 17.35 10.21 -8.45
N PRO A 150 18.45 10.73 -9.05
CA PRO A 150 18.37 11.74 -10.11
C PRO A 150 17.59 11.27 -11.34
N GLU A 151 17.71 10.01 -11.72
CA GLU A 151 17.00 9.44 -12.86
C GLU A 151 15.50 9.42 -12.62
N PHE A 152 15.05 9.12 -11.40
CA PHE A 152 13.64 9.20 -11.02
C PHE A 152 13.09 10.62 -11.15
N LYS A 153 13.86 11.62 -10.72
CA LYS A 153 13.47 13.04 -10.86
C LYS A 153 13.32 13.42 -12.34
N ASN A 154 14.26 13.03 -13.17
CA ASN A 154 14.23 13.29 -14.61
C ASN A 154 13.07 12.56 -15.29
N TRP A 155 12.84 11.29 -14.96
CA TRP A 155 11.74 10.51 -15.46
C TRP A 155 10.40 11.12 -15.05
N LYS A 156 10.24 11.51 -13.80
CA LYS A 156 9.03 12.16 -13.27
C LYS A 156 8.73 13.47 -14.01
N SER A 157 9.72 14.33 -14.22
CA SER A 157 9.56 15.60 -14.95
C SER A 157 9.13 15.37 -16.41
N LYS A 158 9.74 14.40 -17.09
CA LYS A 158 9.41 14.03 -18.47
C LYS A 158 7.99 13.47 -18.61
N TYR A 159 7.54 12.68 -17.64
CA TYR A 159 6.17 12.14 -17.63
C TYR A 159 5.12 13.24 -17.52
N TYR A 160 5.37 14.27 -16.69
CA TYR A 160 4.43 15.38 -16.51
C TYR A 160 4.47 16.43 -17.62
N SER A 161 5.60 16.62 -18.29
CA SER A 161 5.67 17.52 -19.44
C SER A 161 4.87 17.01 -20.65
N LYS A 162 4.83 15.67 -20.85
CA LYS A 162 4.03 15.06 -21.92
C LYS A 162 2.52 15.15 -21.68
N GLY A 163 2.05 15.06 -20.42
CA GLY A 163 0.63 15.13 -20.11
C GLY A 163 -0.01 16.52 -20.25
N LYS A 164 0.79 17.58 -20.44
CA LYS A 164 0.30 18.94 -20.71
C LYS A 164 0.15 19.26 -22.21
N GLN A 165 0.63 18.41 -23.09
CA GLN A 165 0.55 18.60 -24.55
C GLN A 165 -0.65 17.89 -25.21
N THR A 166 -1.43 17.14 -24.44
CA THR A 166 -2.58 16.34 -24.94
C THR A 166 -3.93 16.77 -24.36
N GLN A 167 -4.05 18.05 -23.94
CA GLN A 167 -5.36 18.64 -23.58
C GLN A 167 -5.61 19.89 -24.51
#